data_24cb602df1a41e18e1f1faea04630b22
#
_entry.id   24cb602df1a41e18e1f1faea04630b22
#
_cell.length_a   1.000
_cell.length_b   1.000
_cell.length_c   1.000
_cell.angle_alpha   90.00
_cell.angle_beta   90.00
_cell.angle_gamma   90.00
#
_symmetry.space_group_name_H-M   'P 1'
#
loop_
_entity.id
_entity.type
_entity.pdbx_description
1 polymer ?
#
loop_
_entity_poly.entity_id
_entity_poly.type
_entity_poly.pdbx_seq_one_letter_code
_entity_poly.pdbx_strand_id
1 'polypeptide(L)'
;QAINETNPTIVHFSGHGAPSGELALLNPDGSTKTVTKEAITMAMSTASDTIRLVVFNACFSETQAQSVVEHIEAAIGMSDSIMDDTACTFAAQLYSSIGFGRSLQTSFNQAIAELLLEGIPGENIPQLYARDDVDLNELILVRPDI
;
A
#
# COMPACT_ATOMS: atom_id res chain seq x y z
N GLN A 1 -17.26 7.88 -7.82
CA GLN A 1 -16.13 7.12 -7.30
C GLN A 1 -14.83 7.91 -7.47
N ALA A 2 -14.13 8.17 -6.39
CA ALA A 2 -12.91 8.97 -6.42
C ALA A 2 -11.82 8.39 -7.34
N ILE A 3 -11.70 7.07 -7.40
CA ILE A 3 -10.69 6.41 -8.25
C ILE A 3 -10.92 6.71 -9.72
N ASN A 4 -12.16 6.59 -10.19
CA ASN A 4 -12.49 6.83 -11.59
C ASN A 4 -12.45 8.32 -11.95
N GLU A 5 -12.72 9.20 -10.98
CA GLU A 5 -12.75 10.64 -11.21
C GLU A 5 -11.36 11.26 -11.23
N THR A 6 -10.42 10.75 -10.43
CA THR A 6 -9.10 11.35 -10.25
C THR A 6 -7.97 10.65 -10.99
N ASN A 7 -8.17 9.42 -11.47
CA ASN A 7 -7.16 8.61 -12.16
C ASN A 7 -5.82 8.59 -11.39
N PRO A 8 -5.81 8.10 -10.13
CA PRO A 8 -4.60 8.15 -9.31
C PRO A 8 -3.53 7.17 -9.78
N THR A 9 -2.28 7.49 -9.49
CA THR A 9 -1.14 6.58 -9.68
C THR A 9 -0.97 5.65 -8.50
N ILE A 10 -1.24 6.15 -7.29
CA ILE A 10 -1.14 5.41 -6.03
C ILE A 10 -2.49 5.44 -5.35
N VAL A 11 -2.93 4.28 -4.87
CA VAL A 11 -4.14 4.16 -4.05
C VAL A 11 -3.75 3.69 -2.67
N HIS A 12 -4.19 4.39 -1.65
CA HIS A 12 -3.91 4.08 -0.26
C HIS A 12 -5.20 3.71 0.45
N PHE A 13 -5.28 2.47 0.95
CA PHE A 13 -6.38 2.02 1.79
C PHE A 13 -5.94 2.07 3.25
N SER A 14 -6.72 2.75 4.08
CA SER A 14 -6.49 2.85 5.51
C SER A 14 -7.74 2.36 6.22
N GLY A 15 -7.58 1.49 7.21
CA GLY A 15 -8.71 0.92 7.92
C GLY A 15 -8.28 -0.22 8.81
N HIS A 16 -9.22 -1.08 9.17
CA HIS A 16 -8.99 -2.21 10.04
C HIS A 16 -9.14 -3.50 9.24
N GLY A 17 -8.14 -4.39 9.38
CA GLY A 17 -8.17 -5.70 8.75
C GLY A 17 -8.36 -6.80 9.79
N ALA A 18 -8.88 -7.93 9.33
CA ALA A 18 -9.08 -9.13 10.14
C ALA A 18 -8.27 -10.29 9.56
N PRO A 19 -7.92 -11.30 10.37
CA PRO A 19 -7.19 -12.47 9.86
C PRO A 19 -7.91 -13.19 8.73
N SER A 20 -9.24 -13.01 8.60
CA SER A 20 -10.03 -13.56 7.48
C SER A 20 -9.71 -12.91 6.13
N GLY A 21 -8.98 -11.79 6.11
CA GLY A 21 -8.65 -11.08 4.88
C GLY A 21 -9.64 -10.00 4.51
N GLU A 22 -10.66 -9.76 5.32
CA GLU A 22 -11.61 -8.68 5.08
C GLU A 22 -11.06 -7.36 5.62
N LEU A 23 -11.38 -6.25 4.93
CA LEU A 23 -11.01 -4.91 5.37
C LEU A 23 -12.26 -4.12 5.76
N ALA A 24 -12.17 -3.43 6.89
CA ALA A 24 -13.21 -2.49 7.30
C ALA A 24 -12.70 -1.08 7.00
N LEU A 25 -13.29 -0.44 5.99
CA LEU A 25 -12.91 0.90 5.56
C LEU A 25 -13.84 1.93 6.19
N LEU A 26 -13.29 3.11 6.50
CA LEU A 26 -14.03 4.17 7.14
C LEU A 26 -14.74 5.02 6.08
N ASN A 27 -16.05 5.16 6.22
CA ASN A 27 -16.86 6.04 5.38
C ASN A 27 -16.76 7.50 5.89
N PRO A 28 -17.05 8.49 5.03
CA PRO A 28 -17.02 9.90 5.47
C PRO A 28 -17.93 10.23 6.64
N ASP A 29 -19.02 9.48 6.85
CA ASP A 29 -19.97 9.71 7.95
C ASP A 29 -19.53 9.05 9.26
N GLY A 30 -18.34 8.43 9.29
CA GLY A 30 -17.80 7.75 10.47
C GLY A 30 -18.20 6.29 10.60
N SER A 31 -19.12 5.80 9.76
CA SER A 31 -19.46 4.37 9.75
C SER A 31 -18.38 3.58 9.04
N THR A 32 -18.36 2.26 9.25
CA THR A 32 -17.42 1.37 8.57
C THR A 32 -18.13 0.53 7.53
N LYS A 33 -17.37 0.17 6.49
CA LYS A 33 -17.84 -0.74 5.45
C LYS A 33 -16.85 -1.87 5.31
N THR A 34 -17.32 -3.10 5.45
CA THR A 34 -16.48 -4.29 5.24
C THR A 34 -16.38 -4.58 3.74
N VAL A 35 -15.16 -4.77 3.25
CA VAL A 35 -14.89 -5.02 1.84
C VAL A 35 -14.11 -6.31 1.72
N THR A 36 -14.53 -7.19 0.82
CA THR A 36 -13.84 -8.46 0.59
C THR A 36 -12.60 -8.24 -0.29
N LYS A 37 -11.67 -9.19 -0.20
CA LYS A 37 -10.49 -9.21 -1.05
C LYS A 37 -10.89 -9.20 -2.53
N GLU A 38 -11.90 -9.99 -2.89
CA GLU A 38 -12.40 -10.12 -4.26
C GLU A 38 -12.94 -8.79 -4.78
N ALA A 39 -13.67 -8.04 -3.96
CA ALA A 39 -14.20 -6.74 -4.34
C ALA A 39 -13.08 -5.73 -4.61
N ILE A 40 -12.07 -5.70 -3.75
CA ILE A 40 -10.92 -4.80 -3.91
C ILE A 40 -10.13 -5.17 -5.17
N THR A 41 -9.88 -6.46 -5.38
CA THR A 41 -9.15 -6.94 -6.55
C THR A 41 -9.88 -6.57 -7.84
N MET A 42 -11.19 -6.75 -7.87
CA MET A 42 -12.02 -6.38 -9.02
C MET A 42 -11.94 -4.87 -9.29
N ALA A 43 -12.07 -4.04 -8.25
CA ALA A 43 -12.01 -2.59 -8.39
C ALA A 43 -10.65 -2.15 -8.94
N MET A 44 -9.55 -2.73 -8.44
CA MET A 44 -8.21 -2.39 -8.90
C MET A 44 -7.97 -2.87 -10.34
N SER A 45 -8.48 -4.04 -10.71
CA SER A 45 -8.30 -4.56 -12.07
C SER A 45 -8.98 -3.67 -13.12
N THR A 46 -10.12 -3.07 -12.78
CA THR A 46 -10.84 -2.18 -13.70
C THR A 46 -10.21 -0.79 -13.79
N ALA A 47 -9.42 -0.39 -12.79
CA ALA A 47 -8.77 0.92 -12.75
C ALA A 47 -7.26 0.83 -13.00
N SER A 48 -6.76 -0.30 -13.49
CA SER A 48 -5.33 -0.59 -13.57
C SER A 48 -4.57 0.25 -14.61
N ASP A 49 -5.25 0.97 -15.49
CA ASP A 49 -4.61 1.77 -16.53
C ASP A 49 -3.72 2.88 -15.95
N THR A 50 -4.07 3.43 -14.81
CA THR A 50 -3.33 4.52 -14.19
C THR A 50 -2.68 4.15 -12.87
N ILE A 51 -3.25 3.19 -12.12
CA ILE A 51 -2.76 2.80 -10.80
C ILE A 51 -1.52 1.91 -10.95
N ARG A 52 -0.43 2.33 -10.32
CA ARG A 52 0.84 1.58 -10.36
C ARG A 52 1.22 1.00 -9.00
N LEU A 53 0.68 1.54 -7.90
CA LEU A 53 0.95 1.07 -6.55
C LEU A 53 -0.33 1.12 -5.72
N VAL A 54 -0.61 0.06 -4.98
CA VAL A 54 -1.67 0.03 -3.98
C VAL A 54 -1.04 -0.25 -2.62
N VAL A 55 -1.34 0.60 -1.64
CA VAL A 55 -0.86 0.43 -0.27
C VAL A 55 -2.04 0.11 0.63
N PHE A 56 -1.99 -1.04 1.29
CA PHE A 56 -2.98 -1.44 2.28
C PHE A 56 -2.40 -1.23 3.67
N ASN A 57 -2.69 -0.08 4.28
CA ASN A 57 -2.20 0.25 5.62
C ASN A 57 -3.21 -0.20 6.67
N ALA A 58 -3.43 -1.50 6.72
CA ALA A 58 -4.39 -2.16 7.59
C ALA A 58 -3.85 -3.51 8.03
N CYS A 59 -4.22 -3.94 9.23
CA CYS A 59 -3.77 -5.23 9.76
C CYS A 59 -4.19 -6.39 8.85
N PHE A 60 -3.35 -7.40 8.72
CA PHE A 60 -3.63 -8.64 7.98
C PHE A 60 -4.04 -8.40 6.52
N SER A 61 -3.48 -7.39 5.86
CA SER A 61 -3.85 -7.04 4.49
C SER A 61 -2.92 -7.64 3.44
N GLU A 62 -2.02 -8.53 3.84
CA GLU A 62 -1.05 -9.15 2.94
C GLU A 62 -1.73 -9.88 1.77
N THR A 63 -2.83 -10.60 2.05
CA THR A 63 -3.53 -11.36 1.01
C THR A 63 -4.16 -10.46 -0.05
N GLN A 64 -4.63 -9.27 0.34
CA GLN A 64 -5.14 -8.29 -0.61
C GLN A 64 -4.02 -7.79 -1.51
N ALA A 65 -2.86 -7.48 -0.93
CA ALA A 65 -1.70 -7.03 -1.70
C ALA A 65 -1.26 -8.10 -2.71
N GLN A 66 -1.17 -9.35 -2.28
CA GLN A 66 -0.81 -10.46 -3.16
C GLN A 66 -1.80 -10.62 -4.31
N SER A 67 -3.08 -10.37 -4.05
CA SER A 67 -4.13 -10.53 -5.05
C SER A 67 -4.10 -9.43 -6.11
N VAL A 68 -3.88 -8.17 -5.70
CA VAL A 68 -3.94 -7.06 -6.65
C VAL A 68 -2.72 -7.01 -7.58
N VAL A 69 -1.58 -7.59 -7.21
CA VAL A 69 -0.40 -7.57 -8.09
C VAL A 69 -0.56 -8.47 -9.32
N GLU A 70 -1.63 -9.21 -9.44
CA GLU A 70 -1.97 -9.86 -10.71
C GLU A 70 -2.36 -8.83 -11.76
N HIS A 71 -2.79 -7.64 -11.34
CA HIS A 71 -3.31 -6.58 -12.21
C HIS A 71 -2.53 -5.27 -12.10
N ILE A 72 -1.91 -4.99 -10.95
CA ILE A 72 -1.21 -3.74 -10.64
C ILE A 72 0.29 -4.06 -10.51
N GLU A 73 1.15 -3.10 -10.87
CA GLU A 73 2.60 -3.32 -10.86
C GLU A 73 3.16 -3.69 -9.48
N ALA A 74 2.64 -3.05 -8.42
CA ALA A 74 3.15 -3.30 -7.07
C ALA A 74 2.07 -3.06 -6.03
N ALA A 75 2.21 -3.72 -4.88
CA ALA A 75 1.33 -3.52 -3.73
C ALA A 75 2.09 -3.76 -2.43
N ILE A 76 1.66 -3.09 -1.38
CA ILE A 76 2.18 -3.26 -0.03
C ILE A 76 1.01 -3.67 0.86
N GLY A 77 1.22 -4.69 1.68
CA GLY A 77 0.25 -5.14 2.67
C GLY A 77 0.94 -5.52 3.96
N MET A 78 0.15 -5.77 5.00
CA MET A 78 0.66 -6.09 6.32
C MET A 78 0.43 -7.57 6.62
N SER A 79 1.49 -8.26 7.06
CA SER A 79 1.44 -9.69 7.33
C SER A 79 0.82 -10.03 8.69
N ASP A 80 0.65 -9.03 9.56
CA ASP A 80 0.18 -9.22 10.92
C ASP A 80 -0.55 -7.96 11.37
N SER A 81 -0.96 -7.95 12.63
CA SER A 81 -1.47 -6.77 13.30
C SER A 81 -0.37 -5.71 13.36
N ILE A 82 -0.69 -4.47 13.01
CA ILE A 82 0.27 -3.36 13.01
C ILE A 82 -0.24 -2.24 13.91
N MET A 83 0.66 -1.67 14.72
CA MET A 83 0.32 -0.55 15.60
C MET A 83 0.18 0.73 14.76
N ASP A 84 -0.68 1.65 15.22
CA ASP A 84 -0.93 2.91 14.51
C ASP A 84 0.36 3.72 14.32
N ASP A 85 1.21 3.82 15.33
CA ASP A 85 2.49 4.55 15.22
C ASP A 85 3.40 3.94 14.16
N THR A 86 3.46 2.61 14.11
CA THR A 86 4.26 1.89 13.11
C THR A 86 3.73 2.17 11.71
N ALA A 87 2.41 2.07 11.54
CA ALA A 87 1.77 2.30 10.25
C ALA A 87 1.97 3.73 9.75
N CYS A 88 1.82 4.71 10.64
CA CYS A 88 1.98 6.13 10.30
C CYS A 88 3.43 6.48 9.94
N THR A 89 4.39 6.01 10.73
CA THR A 89 5.81 6.27 10.47
C THR A 89 6.27 5.62 9.17
N PHE A 90 5.83 4.37 8.95
CA PHE A 90 6.14 3.64 7.71
C PHE A 90 5.60 4.40 6.49
N ALA A 91 4.33 4.79 6.52
CA ALA A 91 3.69 5.48 5.39
C ALA A 91 4.34 6.82 5.11
N ALA A 92 4.62 7.61 6.16
CA ALA A 92 5.24 8.93 6.00
C ALA A 92 6.60 8.84 5.30
N GLN A 93 7.45 7.92 5.74
CA GLN A 93 8.77 7.75 5.12
C GLN A 93 8.67 7.17 3.72
N LEU A 94 7.78 6.21 3.51
CA LEU A 94 7.54 5.62 2.19
C LEU A 94 7.20 6.70 1.17
N TYR A 95 6.20 7.53 1.47
CA TYR A 95 5.75 8.55 0.54
C TYR A 95 6.75 9.68 0.37
N SER A 96 7.51 10.01 1.41
CA SER A 96 8.58 10.99 1.29
C SER A 96 9.64 10.52 0.28
N SER A 97 10.09 9.28 0.39
CA SER A 97 11.09 8.71 -0.51
C SER A 97 10.57 8.60 -1.94
N ILE A 98 9.33 8.15 -2.11
CA ILE A 98 8.69 8.08 -3.43
C ILE A 98 8.65 9.49 -4.07
N GLY A 99 8.27 10.49 -3.29
CA GLY A 99 8.17 11.87 -3.76
C GLY A 99 9.51 12.48 -4.18
N PHE A 100 10.61 12.00 -3.60
CA PHE A 100 11.97 12.42 -4.00
C PHE A 100 12.48 11.71 -5.24
N GLY A 101 11.68 10.82 -5.84
CA GLY A 101 12.07 10.13 -7.06
C GLY A 101 12.84 8.84 -6.86
N ARG A 102 12.84 8.29 -5.66
CA ARG A 102 13.48 7.01 -5.38
C ARG A 102 12.66 5.87 -5.97
N SER A 103 13.33 4.75 -6.30
CA SER A 103 12.62 3.55 -6.71
C SER A 103 11.73 3.05 -5.57
N LEU A 104 10.71 2.28 -5.91
CA LEU A 104 9.80 1.73 -4.90
C LEU A 104 10.55 0.81 -3.94
N GLN A 105 11.48 -0.01 -4.43
CA GLN A 105 12.27 -0.88 -3.55
C GLN A 105 13.08 -0.05 -2.56
N THR A 106 13.77 1.00 -3.01
CA THR A 106 14.54 1.87 -2.13
C THR A 106 13.63 2.58 -1.14
N SER A 107 12.48 3.08 -1.60
CA SER A 107 11.52 3.77 -0.74
C SER A 107 10.99 2.86 0.37
N PHE A 108 10.69 1.61 0.02
CA PHE A 108 10.25 0.61 1.00
C PHE A 108 11.36 0.33 2.02
N ASN A 109 12.58 0.11 1.54
CA ASN A 109 13.72 -0.17 2.42
C ASN A 109 13.99 0.99 3.37
N GLN A 110 13.88 2.24 2.89
CA GLN A 110 14.06 3.42 3.73
C GLN A 110 12.95 3.55 4.78
N ALA A 111 11.72 3.16 4.44
CA ALA A 111 10.62 3.16 5.40
C ALA A 111 10.86 2.15 6.52
N ILE A 112 11.34 0.96 6.18
CA ILE A 112 11.70 -0.05 7.19
C ILE A 112 12.86 0.44 8.05
N ALA A 113 13.89 1.03 7.43
CA ALA A 113 15.05 1.57 8.15
C ALA A 113 14.63 2.65 9.15
N GLU A 114 13.66 3.49 8.80
CA GLU A 114 13.15 4.52 9.69
C GLU A 114 12.54 3.93 10.96
N LEU A 115 11.78 2.82 10.82
CA LEU A 115 11.23 2.12 11.98
C LEU A 115 12.35 1.64 12.91
N LEU A 116 13.41 1.07 12.34
CA LEU A 116 14.54 0.58 13.11
C LEU A 116 15.30 1.73 13.79
N LEU A 117 15.52 2.83 13.08
CA LEU A 117 16.22 3.98 13.61
C LEU A 117 15.51 4.63 14.79
N GLU A 118 14.18 4.67 14.74
CA GLU A 118 13.36 5.24 15.80
C GLU A 118 13.00 4.25 16.89
N GLY A 119 13.43 2.99 16.76
CA GLY A 119 13.12 1.95 17.75
C GLY A 119 11.65 1.58 17.80
N ILE A 120 10.92 1.77 16.69
CA ILE A 120 9.50 1.42 16.60
C ILE A 120 9.38 -0.04 16.18
N PRO A 121 8.68 -0.89 16.94
CA PRO A 121 8.57 -2.31 16.59
C PRO A 121 7.67 -2.52 15.38
N GLY A 122 7.84 -3.66 14.69
CA GLY A 122 6.97 -4.05 13.59
C GLY A 122 7.61 -3.94 12.21
N GLU A 123 8.94 -3.84 12.13
CA GLU A 123 9.67 -3.69 10.87
C GLU A 123 9.50 -4.87 9.93
N ASN A 124 9.06 -6.03 10.43
CA ASN A 124 8.84 -7.24 9.61
C ASN A 124 7.38 -7.37 9.14
N ILE A 125 6.50 -6.46 9.53
CA ILE A 125 5.08 -6.55 9.21
C ILE A 125 4.75 -6.06 7.80
N PRO A 126 5.26 -4.89 7.33
CA PRO A 126 5.00 -4.48 5.96
C PRO A 126 5.68 -5.41 4.96
N GLN A 127 4.96 -5.77 3.90
CA GLN A 127 5.43 -6.66 2.84
C GLN A 127 5.20 -5.99 1.48
N LEU A 128 6.20 -6.07 0.62
CA LEU A 128 6.17 -5.48 -0.72
C LEU A 128 6.07 -6.60 -1.75
N TYR A 129 5.09 -6.49 -2.63
CA TYR A 129 4.84 -7.44 -3.71
C TYR A 129 4.89 -6.74 -5.06
N ALA A 130 5.32 -7.47 -6.08
CA ALA A 130 5.36 -6.97 -7.45
C ALA A 130 4.77 -7.97 -8.40
N ARG A 131 4.18 -7.46 -9.50
CA ARG A 131 3.80 -8.31 -10.62
C ARG A 131 5.07 -8.90 -11.24
N ASP A 132 4.95 -10.11 -11.80
CA ASP A 132 6.11 -10.90 -12.26
C ASP A 132 7.02 -10.15 -13.25
N ASP A 133 6.47 -9.25 -14.05
CA ASP A 133 7.21 -8.51 -15.08
C ASP A 133 7.84 -7.20 -14.57
N VAL A 134 7.73 -6.90 -13.27
CA VAL A 134 8.13 -5.61 -12.69
C VAL A 134 9.40 -5.74 -11.88
N ASP A 135 10.39 -4.87 -12.17
CA ASP A 135 11.58 -4.72 -11.34
C ASP A 135 11.38 -3.52 -10.40
N LEU A 136 11.22 -3.81 -9.11
CA LEU A 136 10.97 -2.80 -8.09
C LEU A 136 12.12 -1.79 -7.95
N ASN A 137 13.34 -2.17 -8.32
CA ASN A 137 14.50 -1.27 -8.29
C ASN A 137 14.46 -0.24 -9.41
N GLU A 138 13.67 -0.50 -10.45
CA GLU A 138 13.51 0.40 -11.59
C GLU A 138 12.18 1.16 -11.56
N LEU A 139 11.27 0.78 -10.67
CA LEU A 139 9.94 1.38 -10.61
C LEU A 139 9.99 2.71 -9.85
N ILE A 140 9.93 3.81 -10.59
CA ILE A 140 9.93 5.17 -10.05
C ILE A 140 8.55 5.77 -10.35
N LEU A 141 7.80 6.08 -9.28
CA LEU A 141 6.41 6.52 -9.41
C LEU A 141 6.28 8.03 -9.59
N VAL A 142 7.23 8.78 -9.05
CA VAL A 142 7.27 10.23 -9.15
C VAL A 142 8.64 10.64 -9.65
N ARG A 143 8.67 11.44 -10.73
CA ARG A 143 9.92 12.01 -11.24
C ARG A 143 9.87 13.51 -10.97
N PRO A 144 10.58 13.99 -9.93
CA PRO A 144 10.54 15.41 -9.59
C PRO A 144 11.13 16.26 -10.73
N ASP A 145 10.55 17.42 -10.92
CA ASP A 145 11.14 18.43 -11.82
C ASP A 145 12.40 19.00 -11.18
N ILE A 146 13.43 19.17 -11.97
CA ILE A 146 14.70 19.68 -11.48
C ILE A 146 14.85 21.15 -11.91
#